data_7eab21fe0c76ed0743d04c6a519e496f
#
_entry.id   7eab21fe0c76ed0743d04c6a519e496f
#
_cell.length_a   1.000
_cell.length_b   1.000
_cell.length_c   1.000
_cell.angle_alpha   90.00
_cell.angle_beta   90.00
_cell.angle_gamma   90.00
#
_symmetry.space_group_name_H-M   'P 1'
#
loop_
_entity.id
_entity.type
_entity.pdbx_description
1 polymer ?
#
loop_
_entity_poly.entity_id
_entity_poly.type
_entity_poly.pdbx_seq_one_letter_code
_entity_poly.pdbx_strand_id
1 'polypeptide(L)'
;RFFLLALAGIQFTHILDFMIMMPLGPEFIKELNISTHQFGLLLSSYTFAAAIAGIFATYYVDRFERRQLLLSLYACFIVATLACGLAPNYEMLFIARAFAGAFGGILGSLVQTIVADSIPFERRGKALGTVMAAFSVSTVAGVPLGLFLANHIPALGWRAPFVFIALISTLILYLGYRNIPKISGHLDHVHEGSRFNQIFKIVTAPQHLRAFIFMAFIMITGFSVIPYIALYLTTNVGIHVSYISLIYLCGGIATLMSSRFIGHMADKYGKVRVFRVLAIISLVPLLVTTNLPVTPLWIVLINSTTFFVLVSGRMIPAMALVSQVVDNKIRGTFMSLVGSVQMLASGIASVVA
;
A
#
# COMPACT_ATOMS: atom_id res chain seq x y z
N ARG A 1 9.21 12.36 19.74
CA ARG A 1 9.86 12.03 18.44
C ARG A 1 9.89 10.51 18.21
N PHE A 2 10.37 9.71 19.17
CA PHE A 2 10.46 8.24 19.03
C PHE A 2 9.11 7.55 18.82
N PHE A 3 8.03 8.05 19.41
CA PHE A 3 6.66 7.58 19.18
C PHE A 3 6.26 7.63 17.70
N LEU A 4 6.44 8.78 17.03
CA LEU A 4 6.13 8.93 15.62
C LEU A 4 7.05 8.11 14.71
N LEU A 5 8.31 7.94 15.10
CA LEU A 5 9.24 7.08 14.34
C LEU A 5 8.85 5.61 14.43
N ALA A 6 8.39 5.14 15.59
CA ALA A 6 7.87 3.77 15.72
C ALA A 6 6.64 3.55 14.84
N LEU A 7 5.68 4.48 14.83
CA LEU A 7 4.50 4.42 13.95
C LEU A 7 4.88 4.49 12.46
N ALA A 8 5.82 5.36 12.10
CA ALA A 8 6.33 5.44 10.72
C ALA A 8 7.07 4.17 10.30
N GLY A 9 7.79 3.53 11.23
CA GLY A 9 8.45 2.25 11.00
C GLY A 9 7.45 1.11 10.73
N ILE A 10 6.38 1.03 11.53
CA ILE A 10 5.29 0.07 11.30
C ILE A 10 4.66 0.31 9.92
N GLN A 11 4.38 1.57 9.59
CA GLN A 11 3.83 1.95 8.28
C GLN A 11 4.80 1.58 7.14
N PHE A 12 6.09 1.82 7.32
CA PHE A 12 7.12 1.48 6.34
C PHE A 12 7.17 -0.01 6.02
N THR A 13 7.21 -0.85 7.05
CA THR A 13 7.40 -2.29 6.87
C THR A 13 6.18 -2.98 6.24
N HIS A 14 4.96 -2.63 6.63
CA HIS A 14 3.78 -3.24 6.01
C HIS A 14 3.56 -2.77 4.57
N ILE A 15 3.91 -1.51 4.24
CA ILE A 15 3.87 -1.01 2.87
C ILE A 15 4.94 -1.71 2.02
N LEU A 16 6.16 -1.84 2.56
CA LEU A 16 7.24 -2.50 1.86
C LEU A 16 6.92 -3.97 1.58
N ASP A 17 6.37 -4.70 2.57
CA ASP A 17 5.93 -6.10 2.41
C ASP A 17 4.90 -6.27 1.29
N PHE A 18 3.98 -5.33 1.17
CA PHE A 18 3.01 -5.32 0.08
C PHE A 18 3.66 -5.03 -1.27
N MET A 19 4.51 -4.00 -1.33
CA MET A 19 5.07 -3.50 -2.60
C MET A 19 6.15 -4.40 -3.18
N ILE A 20 6.94 -5.08 -2.35
CA ILE A 20 8.09 -5.88 -2.80
C ILE A 20 7.69 -7.09 -3.64
N MET A 21 6.48 -7.57 -3.48
CA MET A 21 5.96 -8.70 -4.26
C MET A 21 5.94 -8.43 -5.77
N MET A 22 5.60 -7.20 -6.17
CA MET A 22 5.37 -6.87 -7.58
C MET A 22 6.66 -6.98 -8.41
N PRO A 23 7.79 -6.35 -8.02
CA PRO A 23 9.02 -6.47 -8.77
C PRO A 23 9.70 -7.84 -8.67
N LEU A 24 9.34 -8.67 -7.69
CA LEU A 24 9.83 -10.06 -7.56
C LEU A 24 9.05 -11.06 -8.42
N GLY A 25 8.06 -10.60 -9.20
CA GLY A 25 7.23 -11.48 -10.05
C GLY A 25 8.02 -12.45 -10.92
N PRO A 26 9.07 -12.02 -11.65
CA PRO A 26 9.89 -12.91 -12.47
C PRO A 26 10.53 -14.06 -11.66
N GLU A 27 11.02 -13.78 -10.45
CA GLU A 27 11.63 -14.77 -9.57
C GLU A 27 10.59 -15.78 -9.04
N PHE A 28 9.40 -15.31 -8.64
CA PHE A 28 8.32 -16.19 -8.19
C PHE A 28 7.88 -17.16 -9.29
N ILE A 29 7.68 -16.65 -10.51
CA ILE A 29 7.26 -17.49 -11.65
C ILE A 29 8.33 -18.55 -11.94
N LYS A 30 9.61 -18.17 -11.94
CA LYS A 30 10.72 -19.06 -12.23
C LYS A 30 10.95 -20.09 -11.12
N GLU A 31 11.04 -19.66 -9.84
CA GLU A 31 11.44 -20.54 -8.74
C GLU A 31 10.31 -21.42 -8.21
N LEU A 32 9.08 -20.92 -8.22
CA LEU A 32 7.90 -21.68 -7.80
C LEU A 32 7.22 -22.42 -8.96
N ASN A 33 7.70 -22.22 -10.20
CA ASN A 33 7.13 -22.81 -11.42
C ASN A 33 5.60 -22.56 -11.53
N ILE A 34 5.20 -21.31 -11.32
CA ILE A 34 3.80 -20.87 -11.34
C ILE A 34 3.48 -20.08 -12.60
N SER A 35 2.20 -20.07 -12.97
CA SER A 35 1.72 -19.23 -14.08
C SER A 35 1.58 -17.76 -13.68
N THR A 36 1.50 -16.87 -14.67
CA THR A 36 1.20 -15.44 -14.45
C THR A 36 -0.12 -15.24 -13.71
N HIS A 37 -1.14 -16.06 -14.03
CA HIS A 37 -2.42 -16.05 -13.33
C HIS A 37 -2.27 -16.43 -11.84
N GLN A 38 -1.48 -17.46 -11.51
CA GLN A 38 -1.18 -17.84 -10.14
C GLN A 38 -0.43 -16.74 -9.38
N PHE A 39 0.46 -16.01 -10.06
CA PHE A 39 1.10 -14.83 -9.49
C PHE A 39 0.08 -13.72 -9.18
N GLY A 40 -0.88 -13.45 -10.06
CA GLY A 40 -2.00 -12.54 -9.81
C GLY A 40 -2.85 -12.96 -8.61
N LEU A 41 -3.15 -14.26 -8.48
CA LEU A 41 -3.86 -14.80 -7.31
C LEU A 41 -3.06 -14.62 -6.02
N LEU A 42 -1.73 -14.77 -6.08
CA LEU A 42 -0.84 -14.55 -4.93
C LEU A 42 -0.87 -13.10 -4.44
N LEU A 43 -0.86 -12.13 -5.35
CA LEU A 43 -1.01 -10.72 -5.02
C LEU A 43 -2.40 -10.40 -4.45
N SER A 44 -3.44 -10.98 -5.05
CA SER A 44 -4.81 -10.73 -4.63
C SER A 44 -5.16 -11.38 -3.30
N SER A 45 -4.49 -12.47 -2.90
CA SER A 45 -4.69 -13.09 -1.58
C SER A 45 -4.45 -12.09 -0.44
N TYR A 46 -3.38 -11.30 -0.55
CA TYR A 46 -3.09 -10.23 0.41
C TYR A 46 -4.17 -9.14 0.38
N THR A 47 -4.52 -8.64 -0.79
CA THR A 47 -5.42 -7.49 -0.91
C THR A 47 -6.85 -7.84 -0.54
N PHE A 48 -7.36 -9.02 -0.88
CA PHE A 48 -8.67 -9.50 -0.44
C PHE A 48 -8.71 -9.71 1.07
N ALA A 49 -7.70 -10.35 1.64
CA ALA A 49 -7.62 -10.54 3.08
C ALA A 49 -7.54 -9.19 3.82
N ALA A 50 -6.75 -8.23 3.30
CA ALA A 50 -6.66 -6.88 3.84
C ALA A 50 -7.99 -6.13 3.80
N ALA A 51 -8.73 -6.24 2.69
CA ALA A 51 -10.04 -5.61 2.53
C ALA A 51 -11.07 -6.18 3.51
N ILE A 52 -11.15 -7.51 3.58
CA ILE A 52 -12.08 -8.22 4.48
C ILE A 52 -11.73 -7.86 5.94
N ALA A 53 -10.46 -7.99 6.32
CA ALA A 53 -10.01 -7.67 7.66
C ALA A 53 -10.24 -6.18 8.02
N GLY A 54 -10.02 -5.26 7.07
CA GLY A 54 -10.29 -3.84 7.24
C GLY A 54 -11.76 -3.52 7.51
N ILE A 55 -12.69 -4.18 6.80
CA ILE A 55 -14.14 -4.06 7.06
C ILE A 55 -14.47 -4.59 8.46
N PHE A 56 -14.01 -5.79 8.81
CA PHE A 56 -14.26 -6.35 10.14
C PHE A 56 -13.62 -5.51 11.25
N ALA A 57 -12.45 -4.94 11.02
CA ALA A 57 -11.77 -4.08 11.98
C ALA A 57 -12.63 -2.90 12.44
N THR A 58 -13.49 -2.34 11.58
CA THR A 58 -14.38 -1.23 11.93
C THR A 58 -15.33 -1.57 13.09
N TYR A 59 -15.60 -2.85 13.34
CA TYR A 59 -16.50 -3.30 14.41
C TYR A 59 -15.79 -3.48 15.76
N TYR A 60 -14.52 -3.92 15.77
CA TYR A 60 -13.87 -4.32 17.00
C TYR A 60 -12.69 -3.43 17.43
N VAL A 61 -12.07 -2.69 16.50
CA VAL A 61 -10.84 -1.90 16.78
C VAL A 61 -11.02 -0.92 17.94
N ASP A 62 -12.21 -0.32 18.09
CA ASP A 62 -12.48 0.64 19.17
C ASP A 62 -12.82 -0.02 20.53
N ARG A 63 -12.89 -1.35 20.61
CA ARG A 63 -13.14 -2.07 21.87
C ARG A 63 -11.86 -2.39 22.61
N PHE A 64 -10.71 -2.21 21.97
CA PHE A 64 -9.42 -2.58 22.53
C PHE A 64 -8.55 -1.34 22.74
N GLU A 65 -7.67 -1.41 23.72
CA GLU A 65 -6.65 -0.40 23.94
C GLU A 65 -5.73 -0.32 22.68
N ARG A 66 -5.54 0.90 22.15
CA ARG A 66 -4.89 1.12 20.84
C ARG A 66 -3.49 0.55 20.73
N ARG A 67 -2.66 0.77 21.77
CA ARG A 67 -1.28 0.27 21.78
C ARG A 67 -1.25 -1.25 21.77
N GLN A 68 -2.03 -1.88 22.65
CA GLN A 68 -2.04 -3.33 22.75
C GLN A 68 -2.51 -3.97 21.44
N LEU A 69 -3.59 -3.44 20.86
CA LEU A 69 -4.11 -3.92 19.59
C LEU A 69 -3.08 -3.76 18.46
N LEU A 70 -2.44 -2.57 18.34
CA LEU A 70 -1.42 -2.31 17.33
C LEU A 70 -0.25 -3.29 17.43
N LEU A 71 0.31 -3.45 18.63
CA LEU A 71 1.48 -4.31 18.83
C LEU A 71 1.16 -5.79 18.63
N SER A 72 -0.03 -6.24 19.04
CA SER A 72 -0.48 -7.63 18.81
C SER A 72 -0.67 -7.91 17.31
N LEU A 73 -1.38 -7.03 16.58
CA LEU A 73 -1.56 -7.18 15.13
C LEU A 73 -0.22 -7.10 14.40
N TYR A 74 0.68 -6.24 14.85
CA TYR A 74 2.01 -6.13 14.25
C TYR A 74 2.89 -7.35 14.52
N ALA A 75 2.79 -7.96 15.70
CA ALA A 75 3.46 -9.22 15.99
C ALA A 75 2.93 -10.36 15.09
N CYS A 76 1.60 -10.46 14.91
CA CYS A 76 1.01 -11.42 13.97
C CYS A 76 1.45 -11.16 12.52
N PHE A 77 1.55 -9.89 12.11
CA PHE A 77 2.07 -9.51 10.80
C PHE A 77 3.53 -9.96 10.60
N ILE A 78 4.40 -9.78 11.61
CA ILE A 78 5.79 -10.23 11.57
C ILE A 78 5.86 -11.74 11.36
N VAL A 79 5.07 -12.51 12.10
CA VAL A 79 5.02 -13.98 11.95
C VAL A 79 4.55 -14.36 10.54
N ALA A 80 3.52 -13.70 10.02
CA ALA A 80 3.02 -13.96 8.67
C ALA A 80 4.03 -13.59 7.59
N THR A 81 4.73 -12.45 7.72
CA THR A 81 5.80 -12.03 6.80
C THR A 81 6.99 -13.00 6.84
N LEU A 82 7.38 -13.45 8.03
CA LEU A 82 8.43 -14.46 8.16
C LEU A 82 7.99 -15.79 7.52
N ALA A 83 6.74 -16.20 7.70
CA ALA A 83 6.18 -17.37 7.04
C ALA A 83 6.21 -17.25 5.51
N CYS A 84 6.02 -16.05 4.95
CA CYS A 84 6.23 -15.81 3.51
C CYS A 84 7.68 -16.11 3.10
N GLY A 85 8.66 -15.63 3.87
CA GLY A 85 10.09 -15.88 3.62
C GLY A 85 10.53 -17.33 3.79
N LEU A 86 9.77 -18.12 4.57
CA LEU A 86 10.06 -19.54 4.84
C LEU A 86 9.18 -20.49 4.02
N ALA A 87 8.30 -19.98 3.17
CA ALA A 87 7.35 -20.80 2.40
C ALA A 87 8.09 -21.73 1.43
N PRO A 88 7.86 -23.06 1.50
CA PRO A 88 8.52 -24.03 0.63
C PRO A 88 7.87 -24.11 -0.76
N ASN A 89 6.59 -23.77 -0.87
CA ASN A 89 5.79 -23.90 -2.08
C ASN A 89 4.76 -22.77 -2.22
N TYR A 90 4.07 -22.75 -3.35
CA TYR A 90 3.07 -21.73 -3.69
C TYR A 90 1.92 -21.67 -2.69
N GLU A 91 1.36 -22.82 -2.28
CA GLU A 91 0.18 -22.90 -1.40
C GLU A 91 0.48 -22.28 -0.02
N MET A 92 1.63 -22.60 0.55
CA MET A 92 2.06 -22.05 1.83
C MET A 92 2.33 -20.55 1.73
N LEU A 93 2.94 -20.11 0.62
CA LEU A 93 3.15 -18.69 0.36
C LEU A 93 1.79 -17.96 0.21
N PHE A 94 0.83 -18.54 -0.52
CA PHE A 94 -0.50 -17.98 -0.69
C PHE A 94 -1.22 -17.78 0.65
N ILE A 95 -1.19 -18.81 1.51
CA ILE A 95 -1.80 -18.73 2.85
C ILE A 95 -1.07 -17.68 3.71
N ALA A 96 0.26 -17.68 3.72
CA ALA A 96 1.05 -16.72 4.49
C ALA A 96 0.78 -15.28 4.02
N ARG A 97 0.64 -15.04 2.71
CA ARG A 97 0.25 -13.74 2.12
C ARG A 97 -1.14 -13.30 2.55
N ALA A 98 -2.11 -14.22 2.58
CA ALA A 98 -3.45 -13.91 3.08
C ALA A 98 -3.42 -13.45 4.56
N PHE A 99 -2.67 -14.14 5.43
CA PHE A 99 -2.50 -13.71 6.82
C PHE A 99 -1.74 -12.37 6.93
N ALA A 100 -0.65 -12.19 6.17
CA ALA A 100 0.07 -10.91 6.15
C ALA A 100 -0.85 -9.76 5.71
N GLY A 101 -1.71 -9.99 4.70
CA GLY A 101 -2.71 -9.04 4.25
C GLY A 101 -3.77 -8.74 5.31
N ALA A 102 -4.30 -9.76 5.99
CA ALA A 102 -5.31 -9.59 7.04
C ALA A 102 -4.81 -8.70 8.18
N PHE A 103 -3.57 -8.91 8.63
CA PHE A 103 -2.98 -8.07 9.68
C PHE A 103 -2.49 -6.73 9.13
N GLY A 104 -1.77 -6.72 8.01
CA GLY A 104 -1.22 -5.51 7.37
C GLY A 104 -2.29 -4.49 6.96
N GLY A 105 -3.43 -4.95 6.45
CA GLY A 105 -4.54 -4.09 6.05
C GLY A 105 -5.14 -3.25 7.19
N ILE A 106 -5.08 -3.76 8.43
CA ILE A 106 -5.57 -3.04 9.61
C ILE A 106 -4.52 -2.06 10.14
N LEU A 107 -3.22 -2.42 10.05
CA LEU A 107 -2.13 -1.63 10.62
C LEU A 107 -2.11 -0.19 10.10
N GLY A 108 -2.32 0.01 8.80
CA GLY A 108 -2.29 1.34 8.19
C GLY A 108 -3.34 2.29 8.75
N SER A 109 -4.59 1.84 8.90
CA SER A 109 -5.68 2.64 9.46
C SER A 109 -5.50 2.84 10.97
N LEU A 110 -5.05 1.82 11.70
CA LEU A 110 -4.82 1.88 13.13
C LEU A 110 -3.70 2.86 13.50
N VAL A 111 -2.61 2.89 12.74
CA VAL A 111 -1.53 3.88 12.91
C VAL A 111 -2.05 5.30 12.74
N GLN A 112 -2.88 5.56 11.72
CA GLN A 112 -3.48 6.89 11.51
C GLN A 112 -4.44 7.27 12.65
N THR A 113 -5.22 6.32 13.13
CA THR A 113 -6.13 6.51 14.28
C THR A 113 -5.34 6.86 15.55
N ILE A 114 -4.25 6.15 15.82
CA ILE A 114 -3.38 6.42 16.98
C ILE A 114 -2.79 7.83 16.92
N VAL A 115 -2.38 8.29 15.73
CA VAL A 115 -1.91 9.68 15.56
C VAL A 115 -3.05 10.66 15.84
N ALA A 116 -4.27 10.36 15.37
CA ALA A 116 -5.43 11.22 15.60
C ALA A 116 -5.84 11.29 17.08
N ASP A 117 -5.73 10.18 17.81
CA ASP A 117 -6.11 10.10 19.23
C ASP A 117 -5.04 10.70 20.16
N SER A 118 -3.76 10.67 19.75
CA SER A 118 -2.63 11.03 20.61
C SER A 118 -2.08 12.44 20.37
N ILE A 119 -2.40 13.07 19.23
CA ILE A 119 -1.78 14.34 18.84
C ILE A 119 -2.83 15.44 18.70
N PRO A 120 -2.62 16.62 19.34
CA PRO A 120 -3.49 17.77 19.21
C PRO A 120 -3.72 18.16 17.75
N PHE A 121 -4.91 18.66 17.45
CA PHE A 121 -5.38 18.97 16.08
C PHE A 121 -4.38 19.84 15.31
N GLU A 122 -3.80 20.86 15.98
CA GLU A 122 -2.87 21.84 15.38
C GLU A 122 -1.57 21.21 14.88
N ARG A 123 -1.15 20.08 15.46
CA ARG A 123 0.11 19.37 15.12
C ARG A 123 -0.13 18.06 14.36
N ARG A 124 -1.40 17.63 14.23
CA ARG A 124 -1.78 16.35 13.63
C ARG A 124 -1.35 16.23 12.17
N GLY A 125 -1.47 17.30 11.39
CA GLY A 125 -1.05 17.31 9.99
C GLY A 125 0.44 16.99 9.81
N LYS A 126 1.31 17.59 10.64
CA LYS A 126 2.75 17.31 10.61
C LYS A 126 3.06 15.87 11.02
N ALA A 127 2.35 15.34 12.00
CA ALA A 127 2.54 13.97 12.48
C ALA A 127 2.10 12.94 11.43
N LEU A 128 0.92 13.11 10.83
CA LEU A 128 0.44 12.28 9.72
C LEU A 128 1.39 12.36 8.53
N GLY A 129 1.88 13.56 8.18
CA GLY A 129 2.88 13.73 7.14
C GLY A 129 4.16 12.92 7.39
N THR A 130 4.64 12.86 8.64
CA THR A 130 5.80 12.05 9.03
C THR A 130 5.53 10.56 8.84
N VAL A 131 4.35 10.09 9.25
CA VAL A 131 3.96 8.68 9.10
C VAL A 131 3.74 8.31 7.63
N MET A 132 3.07 9.18 6.87
CA MET A 132 2.83 8.96 5.44
C MET A 132 4.09 9.03 4.57
N ALA A 133 5.14 9.72 5.03
CA ALA A 133 6.45 9.70 4.36
C ALA A 133 7.05 8.29 4.28
N ALA A 134 6.63 7.38 5.17
CA ALA A 134 7.01 5.97 5.13
C ALA A 134 6.68 5.31 3.77
N PHE A 135 5.57 5.70 3.12
CA PHE A 135 5.23 5.21 1.78
C PHE A 135 6.32 5.56 0.76
N SER A 136 6.74 6.82 0.74
CA SER A 136 7.79 7.28 -0.17
C SER A 136 9.13 6.61 0.13
N VAL A 137 9.46 6.44 1.40
CA VAL A 137 10.70 5.75 1.81
C VAL A 137 10.65 4.26 1.40
N SER A 138 9.49 3.60 1.55
CA SER A 138 9.31 2.22 1.10
C SER A 138 9.52 2.08 -0.39
N THR A 139 9.00 3.00 -1.19
CA THR A 139 9.12 2.96 -2.65
C THR A 139 10.55 3.29 -3.11
N VAL A 140 11.17 4.34 -2.55
CA VAL A 140 12.46 4.87 -3.02
C VAL A 140 13.64 4.04 -2.51
N ALA A 141 13.60 3.60 -1.27
CA ALA A 141 14.70 2.87 -0.63
C ALA A 141 14.35 1.40 -0.34
N GLY A 142 13.12 1.15 0.13
CA GLY A 142 12.73 -0.19 0.58
C GLY A 142 12.67 -1.19 -0.57
N VAL A 143 11.98 -0.87 -1.66
CA VAL A 143 11.84 -1.79 -2.81
C VAL A 143 13.18 -2.06 -3.48
N PRO A 144 14.02 -1.06 -3.83
CA PRO A 144 15.34 -1.33 -4.39
C PRO A 144 16.24 -2.12 -3.44
N LEU A 145 16.21 -1.85 -2.14
CA LEU A 145 16.98 -2.61 -1.15
C LEU A 145 16.49 -4.07 -1.09
N GLY A 146 15.19 -4.31 -1.11
CA GLY A 146 14.63 -5.65 -1.13
C GLY A 146 15.06 -6.44 -2.36
N LEU A 147 15.02 -5.84 -3.55
CA LEU A 147 15.51 -6.44 -4.78
C LEU A 147 17.03 -6.67 -4.75
N PHE A 148 17.78 -5.75 -4.18
CA PHE A 148 19.21 -5.92 -3.97
C PHE A 148 19.50 -7.15 -3.10
N LEU A 149 18.77 -7.32 -2.00
CA LEU A 149 18.92 -8.48 -1.12
C LEU A 149 18.55 -9.79 -1.83
N ALA A 150 17.46 -9.80 -2.60
CA ALA A 150 17.06 -10.98 -3.39
C ALA A 150 18.14 -11.41 -4.38
N ASN A 151 18.78 -10.45 -5.03
CA ASN A 151 19.80 -10.72 -6.05
C ASN A 151 21.19 -11.07 -5.48
N HIS A 152 21.54 -10.59 -4.28
CA HIS A 152 22.88 -10.71 -3.71
C HIS A 152 22.98 -11.74 -2.57
N ILE A 153 21.88 -12.36 -2.16
CA ILE A 153 21.87 -13.44 -1.16
C ILE A 153 21.33 -14.71 -1.84
N PRO A 154 22.16 -15.44 -2.62
CA PRO A 154 21.70 -16.59 -3.41
C PRO A 154 21.06 -17.70 -2.57
N ALA A 155 21.50 -17.86 -1.31
CA ALA A 155 20.95 -18.86 -0.40
C ALA A 155 19.46 -18.63 -0.06
N LEU A 156 18.99 -17.40 -0.13
CA LEU A 156 17.60 -17.02 0.18
C LEU A 156 16.81 -16.58 -1.06
N GLY A 157 17.47 -16.03 -2.10
CA GLY A 157 16.81 -15.52 -3.31
C GLY A 157 15.66 -14.56 -2.97
N TRP A 158 14.49 -14.76 -3.56
CA TRP A 158 13.28 -13.95 -3.33
C TRP A 158 12.77 -13.97 -1.86
N ARG A 159 13.25 -14.90 -1.04
CA ARG A 159 12.91 -15.00 0.40
C ARG A 159 13.63 -13.96 1.23
N ALA A 160 14.81 -13.49 0.79
CA ALA A 160 15.65 -12.54 1.54
C ALA A 160 14.91 -11.25 1.95
N PRO A 161 14.15 -10.58 1.09
CA PRO A 161 13.37 -9.39 1.48
C PRO A 161 12.38 -9.64 2.60
N PHE A 162 11.66 -10.76 2.60
CA PHE A 162 10.67 -11.08 3.64
C PHE A 162 11.32 -11.35 4.99
N VAL A 163 12.42 -12.09 5.00
CA VAL A 163 13.22 -12.33 6.22
C VAL A 163 13.76 -11.00 6.75
N PHE A 164 14.29 -10.15 5.90
CA PHE A 164 14.78 -8.82 6.27
C PHE A 164 13.67 -7.93 6.83
N ILE A 165 12.48 -7.89 6.19
CA ILE A 165 11.32 -7.14 6.69
C ILE A 165 10.90 -7.67 8.06
N ALA A 166 10.84 -8.99 8.27
CA ALA A 166 10.49 -9.58 9.55
C ALA A 166 11.49 -9.20 10.65
N LEU A 167 12.80 -9.24 10.37
CA LEU A 167 13.86 -8.85 11.31
C LEU A 167 13.77 -7.37 11.71
N ILE A 168 13.65 -6.48 10.72
CA ILE A 168 13.50 -5.04 10.98
C ILE A 168 12.19 -4.77 11.73
N SER A 169 11.10 -5.45 11.38
CA SER A 169 9.80 -5.32 12.05
C SER A 169 9.88 -5.76 13.50
N THR A 170 10.67 -6.78 13.83
CA THR A 170 10.90 -7.21 15.21
C THR A 170 11.60 -6.12 16.03
N LEU A 171 12.60 -5.45 15.45
CA LEU A 171 13.23 -4.30 16.10
C LEU A 171 12.24 -3.14 16.29
N ILE A 172 11.42 -2.85 15.28
CA ILE A 172 10.40 -1.80 15.35
C ILE A 172 9.31 -2.15 16.37
N LEU A 173 8.92 -3.43 16.48
CA LEU A 173 8.01 -3.91 17.52
C LEU A 173 8.55 -3.63 18.93
N TYR A 174 9.82 -3.93 19.18
CA TYR A 174 10.47 -3.63 20.43
C TYR A 174 10.52 -2.11 20.72
N LEU A 175 10.86 -1.29 19.73
CA LEU A 175 10.84 0.16 19.85
C LEU A 175 9.41 0.69 20.06
N GLY A 176 8.42 0.12 19.40
CA GLY A 176 7.01 0.44 19.60
C GLY A 176 6.54 0.10 21.02
N TYR A 177 6.91 -1.08 21.51
CA TYR A 177 6.60 -1.48 22.88
C TYR A 177 7.16 -0.51 23.91
N ARG A 178 8.34 0.06 23.69
CA ARG A 178 8.97 1.03 24.60
C ARG A 178 8.43 2.46 24.49
N ASN A 179 8.05 2.89 23.29
CA ASN A 179 7.83 4.32 23.02
C ASN A 179 6.36 4.69 22.76
N ILE A 180 5.47 3.71 22.47
CA ILE A 180 4.05 3.99 22.28
C ILE A 180 3.36 3.99 23.64
N PRO A 181 2.72 5.10 24.07
CA PRO A 181 2.01 5.16 25.33
C PRO A 181 0.73 4.33 25.29
N LYS A 182 0.17 4.00 26.44
CA LYS A 182 -1.20 3.43 26.52
C LYS A 182 -2.21 4.50 26.08
N ILE A 183 -3.15 4.09 25.24
CA ILE A 183 -4.16 4.99 24.65
C ILE A 183 -5.52 4.31 24.83
N SER A 184 -6.21 4.70 25.91
CA SER A 184 -7.50 4.13 26.33
C SER A 184 -8.63 5.16 26.41
N GLY A 185 -8.37 6.46 26.23
CA GLY A 185 -9.36 7.53 26.40
C GLY A 185 -10.62 7.41 25.51
N HIS A 186 -10.55 6.65 24.40
CA HIS A 186 -11.71 6.37 23.57
C HIS A 186 -12.66 5.31 24.17
N LEU A 187 -12.20 4.49 25.13
CA LEU A 187 -13.00 3.44 25.77
C LEU A 187 -14.05 4.01 26.71
N ASP A 188 -13.84 5.24 27.21
CA ASP A 188 -14.76 5.91 28.14
C ASP A 188 -15.97 6.53 27.40
N HIS A 189 -15.91 6.63 26.07
CA HIS A 189 -17.00 7.13 25.25
C HIS A 189 -17.86 5.97 24.73
N VAL A 190 -18.95 5.70 25.41
CA VAL A 190 -19.98 4.76 24.95
C VAL A 190 -20.60 5.34 23.66
N HIS A 191 -20.39 4.68 22.53
CA HIS A 191 -21.07 5.05 21.30
C HIS A 191 -22.53 4.60 21.40
N GLU A 192 -23.44 5.53 21.65
CA GLU A 192 -24.87 5.28 21.56
C GLU A 192 -25.24 5.05 20.08
N GLY A 193 -25.66 3.84 19.77
CA GLY A 193 -26.19 3.47 18.46
C GLY A 193 -25.53 2.23 17.84
N SER A 194 -26.28 1.55 16.99
CA SER A 194 -25.77 0.40 16.24
C SER A 194 -24.76 0.85 15.20
N ARG A 195 -23.48 0.53 15.38
CA ARG A 195 -22.41 0.77 14.39
C ARG A 195 -22.73 0.18 13.03
N PHE A 196 -23.44 -0.95 13.02
CA PHE A 196 -23.92 -1.55 11.79
C PHE A 196 -24.79 -0.58 10.97
N ASN A 197 -25.78 0.05 11.61
CA ASN A 197 -26.64 1.03 10.97
C ASN A 197 -25.87 2.25 10.47
N GLN A 198 -24.83 2.68 11.19
CA GLN A 198 -23.97 3.79 10.77
C GLN A 198 -23.17 3.42 9.53
N ILE A 199 -22.49 2.26 9.54
CA ILE A 199 -21.71 1.74 8.39
C ILE A 199 -22.65 1.53 7.20
N PHE A 200 -23.82 0.92 7.40
CA PHE A 200 -24.81 0.70 6.36
C PHE A 200 -25.26 2.02 5.71
N LYS A 201 -25.56 3.06 6.50
CA LYS A 201 -25.88 4.40 5.99
C LYS A 201 -24.73 5.00 5.18
N ILE A 202 -23.48 4.81 5.62
CA ILE A 202 -22.31 5.31 4.89
C ILE A 202 -22.20 4.59 3.54
N VAL A 203 -22.32 3.28 3.51
CA VAL A 203 -22.13 2.47 2.28
C VAL A 203 -23.26 2.69 1.27
N THR A 204 -24.50 2.91 1.75
CA THR A 204 -25.67 3.08 0.88
C THR A 204 -25.93 4.50 0.40
N ALA A 205 -25.26 5.51 0.98
CA ALA A 205 -25.44 6.90 0.55
C ALA A 205 -24.93 7.10 -0.89
N PRO A 206 -25.77 7.64 -1.82
CA PRO A 206 -25.41 7.74 -3.24
C PRO A 206 -24.12 8.51 -3.52
N GLN A 207 -23.83 9.55 -2.75
CA GLN A 207 -22.61 10.35 -2.88
C GLN A 207 -21.35 9.55 -2.44
N HIS A 208 -21.47 8.73 -1.40
CA HIS A 208 -20.40 7.88 -0.93
C HIS A 208 -20.15 6.72 -1.91
N LEU A 209 -21.21 6.13 -2.44
CA LEU A 209 -21.11 5.07 -3.45
C LEU A 209 -20.37 5.55 -4.70
N ARG A 210 -20.66 6.78 -5.17
CA ARG A 210 -19.91 7.39 -6.30
C ARG A 210 -18.42 7.53 -5.97
N ALA A 211 -18.07 7.92 -4.74
CA ALA A 211 -16.67 8.02 -4.31
C ALA A 211 -16.00 6.64 -4.24
N PHE A 212 -16.68 5.61 -3.74
CA PHE A 212 -16.17 4.24 -3.73
C PHE A 212 -15.92 3.70 -5.15
N ILE A 213 -16.90 3.87 -6.05
CA ILE A 213 -16.79 3.48 -7.46
C ILE A 213 -15.62 4.21 -8.13
N PHE A 214 -15.50 5.52 -7.91
CA PHE A 214 -14.40 6.33 -8.44
C PHE A 214 -13.04 5.81 -7.99
N MET A 215 -12.87 5.52 -6.69
CA MET A 215 -11.62 4.98 -6.16
C MET A 215 -11.36 3.55 -6.65
N ALA A 216 -12.39 2.73 -6.77
CA ALA A 216 -12.26 1.39 -7.34
C ALA A 216 -11.73 1.42 -8.77
N PHE A 217 -12.26 2.28 -9.64
CA PHE A 217 -11.75 2.42 -11.02
C PHE A 217 -10.31 2.91 -11.09
N ILE A 218 -9.92 3.84 -10.21
CA ILE A 218 -8.52 4.29 -10.13
C ILE A 218 -7.59 3.12 -9.77
N MET A 219 -8.00 2.27 -8.82
CA MET A 219 -7.22 1.11 -8.42
C MET A 219 -7.17 0.06 -9.53
N ILE A 220 -8.31 -0.26 -10.15
CA ILE A 220 -8.38 -1.22 -11.25
C ILE A 220 -7.40 -0.81 -12.36
N THR A 221 -7.45 0.43 -12.82
CA THR A 221 -6.56 0.90 -13.89
C THR A 221 -5.08 0.88 -13.54
N GLY A 222 -4.72 1.05 -12.27
CA GLY A 222 -3.33 0.95 -11.82
C GLY A 222 -2.87 -0.50 -11.64
N PHE A 223 -3.65 -1.27 -10.91
CA PHE A 223 -3.29 -2.63 -10.52
C PHE A 223 -3.47 -3.68 -11.63
N SER A 224 -4.10 -3.33 -12.74
CA SER A 224 -4.02 -4.16 -13.96
C SER A 224 -2.65 -4.11 -14.64
N VAL A 225 -1.79 -3.13 -14.34
CA VAL A 225 -0.49 -2.97 -14.99
C VAL A 225 0.67 -3.03 -14.01
N ILE A 226 0.60 -2.29 -12.90
CA ILE A 226 1.72 -2.12 -11.94
C ILE A 226 2.33 -3.45 -11.49
N PRO A 227 1.57 -4.49 -11.11
CA PRO A 227 2.13 -5.75 -10.64
C PRO A 227 2.92 -6.50 -11.70
N TYR A 228 2.58 -6.30 -12.97
CA TYR A 228 3.13 -7.05 -14.10
C TYR A 228 4.24 -6.29 -14.85
N ILE A 229 4.54 -5.04 -14.47
CA ILE A 229 5.57 -4.22 -15.14
C ILE A 229 6.93 -4.94 -15.14
N ALA A 230 7.39 -5.42 -13.99
CA ALA A 230 8.68 -6.09 -13.90
C ALA A 230 8.72 -7.36 -14.75
N LEU A 231 7.66 -8.15 -14.72
CA LEU A 231 7.53 -9.37 -15.52
C LEU A 231 7.55 -9.03 -17.02
N TYR A 232 6.72 -8.08 -17.46
CA TYR A 232 6.68 -7.66 -18.86
C TYR A 232 8.01 -7.13 -19.38
N LEU A 233 8.68 -6.29 -18.58
CA LEU A 233 9.98 -5.72 -18.95
C LEU A 233 11.08 -6.79 -19.07
N THR A 234 11.04 -7.82 -18.24
CA THR A 234 12.05 -8.89 -18.29
C THR A 234 11.77 -9.91 -19.39
N THR A 235 10.49 -10.28 -19.61
CA THR A 235 10.15 -11.33 -20.56
C THR A 235 9.94 -10.82 -21.98
N ASN A 236 9.32 -9.66 -22.18
CA ASN A 236 8.94 -9.14 -23.49
C ASN A 236 9.92 -8.08 -24.02
N VAL A 237 10.41 -7.20 -23.15
CA VAL A 237 11.30 -6.10 -23.55
C VAL A 237 12.79 -6.53 -23.48
N GLY A 238 13.09 -7.61 -22.74
CA GLY A 238 14.47 -8.13 -22.63
C GLY A 238 15.35 -7.37 -21.64
N ILE A 239 14.76 -6.64 -20.69
CA ILE A 239 15.51 -5.95 -19.64
C ILE A 239 16.03 -6.96 -18.63
N HIS A 240 17.34 -6.92 -18.33
CA HIS A 240 17.92 -7.79 -17.33
C HIS A 240 17.35 -7.47 -15.93
N VAL A 241 17.07 -8.51 -15.13
CA VAL A 241 16.42 -8.42 -13.80
C VAL A 241 17.15 -7.43 -12.87
N SER A 242 18.47 -7.33 -12.93
CA SER A 242 19.25 -6.40 -12.10
C SER A 242 18.89 -4.92 -12.33
N TYR A 243 18.37 -4.55 -13.50
CA TYR A 243 17.94 -3.17 -13.80
C TYR A 243 16.55 -2.83 -13.27
N ILE A 244 15.77 -3.83 -12.83
CA ILE A 244 14.44 -3.58 -12.26
C ILE A 244 14.53 -2.71 -11.00
N SER A 245 15.52 -2.93 -10.14
CA SER A 245 15.77 -2.09 -8.97
C SER A 245 16.02 -0.63 -9.33
N LEU A 246 16.76 -0.36 -10.42
CA LEU A 246 17.02 0.99 -10.92
C LEU A 246 15.73 1.67 -11.43
N ILE A 247 14.87 0.92 -12.12
CA ILE A 247 13.57 1.43 -12.63
C ILE A 247 12.68 1.89 -11.47
N TYR A 248 12.56 1.08 -10.42
CA TYR A 248 11.79 1.43 -9.22
C TYR A 248 12.43 2.58 -8.43
N LEU A 249 13.76 2.63 -8.35
CA LEU A 249 14.48 3.73 -7.70
C LEU A 249 14.22 5.06 -8.41
N CYS A 250 14.42 5.13 -9.72
CA CYS A 250 14.18 6.33 -10.52
C CYS A 250 12.71 6.78 -10.43
N GLY A 251 11.79 5.83 -10.61
CA GLY A 251 10.35 6.08 -10.47
C GLY A 251 9.95 6.57 -9.08
N GLY A 252 10.50 5.97 -8.03
CA GLY A 252 10.26 6.36 -6.64
C GLY A 252 10.76 7.78 -6.34
N ILE A 253 12.00 8.10 -6.69
CA ILE A 253 12.59 9.45 -6.50
C ILE A 253 11.75 10.49 -7.25
N ALA A 254 11.45 10.25 -8.52
CA ALA A 254 10.68 11.19 -9.34
C ALA A 254 9.26 11.39 -8.79
N THR A 255 8.61 10.33 -8.31
CA THR A 255 7.29 10.40 -7.65
C THR A 255 7.35 11.22 -6.36
N LEU A 256 8.37 11.03 -5.55
CA LEU A 256 8.57 11.79 -4.30
C LEU A 256 8.72 13.28 -4.58
N MET A 257 9.52 13.64 -5.58
CA MET A 257 9.75 15.05 -5.96
C MET A 257 8.49 15.67 -6.59
N SER A 258 7.82 14.95 -7.48
CA SER A 258 6.63 15.46 -8.19
C SER A 258 5.39 15.56 -7.31
N SER A 259 5.29 14.78 -6.24
CA SER A 259 4.11 14.73 -5.36
C SER A 259 3.78 16.10 -4.75
N ARG A 260 4.79 16.85 -4.29
CA ARG A 260 4.62 18.21 -3.74
C ARG A 260 4.16 19.19 -4.82
N PHE A 261 4.74 19.09 -6.00
CA PHE A 261 4.38 19.93 -7.14
C PHE A 261 2.94 19.67 -7.59
N ILE A 262 2.55 18.41 -7.72
CA ILE A 262 1.18 18.00 -8.08
C ILE A 262 0.18 18.46 -7.02
N GLY A 263 0.50 18.31 -5.73
CA GLY A 263 -0.33 18.82 -4.64
C GLY A 263 -0.56 20.33 -4.74
N HIS A 264 0.50 21.10 -4.96
CA HIS A 264 0.41 22.55 -5.14
C HIS A 264 -0.43 22.94 -6.39
N MET A 265 -0.26 22.21 -7.50
CA MET A 265 -1.09 22.42 -8.69
C MET A 265 -2.57 22.12 -8.43
N ALA A 266 -2.87 21.03 -7.67
CA ALA A 266 -4.23 20.66 -7.30
C ALA A 266 -4.92 21.74 -6.45
N ASP A 267 -4.17 22.37 -5.55
CA ASP A 267 -4.69 23.49 -4.75
C ASP A 267 -4.87 24.78 -5.58
N LYS A 268 -3.93 25.09 -6.50
CA LYS A 268 -3.97 26.31 -7.30
C LYS A 268 -4.98 26.25 -8.45
N TYR A 269 -5.06 25.17 -9.19
CA TYR A 269 -5.87 25.04 -10.41
C TYR A 269 -7.15 24.22 -10.23
N GLY A 270 -7.39 23.70 -9.03
CA GLY A 270 -8.55 22.89 -8.69
C GLY A 270 -8.30 21.39 -8.90
N LYS A 271 -8.72 20.60 -7.89
CA LYS A 271 -8.47 19.17 -7.78
C LYS A 271 -9.04 18.37 -8.95
N VAL A 272 -10.25 18.70 -9.42
CA VAL A 272 -10.90 18.02 -10.55
C VAL A 272 -10.14 18.24 -11.85
N ARG A 273 -9.71 19.47 -12.12
CA ARG A 273 -8.97 19.78 -13.36
C ARG A 273 -7.64 19.05 -13.39
N VAL A 274 -6.87 19.13 -12.28
CA VAL A 274 -5.55 18.46 -12.20
C VAL A 274 -5.69 16.96 -12.29
N PHE A 275 -6.70 16.36 -11.62
CA PHE A 275 -6.98 14.93 -11.74
C PHE A 275 -7.26 14.54 -13.21
N ARG A 276 -8.14 15.25 -13.92
CA ARG A 276 -8.48 14.94 -15.32
C ARG A 276 -7.26 15.01 -16.23
N VAL A 277 -6.44 16.05 -16.10
CA VAL A 277 -5.22 16.21 -16.88
C VAL A 277 -4.25 15.05 -16.63
N LEU A 278 -3.97 14.74 -15.37
CA LEU A 278 -3.09 13.63 -15.01
C LEU A 278 -3.63 12.28 -15.47
N ALA A 279 -4.94 12.05 -15.35
CA ALA A 279 -5.57 10.82 -15.79
C ALA A 279 -5.45 10.63 -17.32
N ILE A 280 -5.69 11.67 -18.10
CA ILE A 280 -5.56 11.63 -19.57
C ILE A 280 -4.10 11.42 -19.98
N ILE A 281 -3.17 12.22 -19.43
CA ILE A 281 -1.75 12.14 -19.79
C ILE A 281 -1.16 10.78 -19.36
N SER A 282 -1.63 10.19 -18.26
CA SER A 282 -1.15 8.89 -17.80
C SER A 282 -1.49 7.73 -18.74
N LEU A 283 -2.43 7.90 -19.67
CA LEU A 283 -2.72 6.91 -20.70
C LEU A 283 -1.54 6.70 -21.64
N VAL A 284 -0.77 7.74 -21.93
CA VAL A 284 0.37 7.66 -22.85
C VAL A 284 1.43 6.68 -22.34
N PRO A 285 2.06 6.88 -21.16
CA PRO A 285 3.07 5.95 -20.70
C PRO A 285 2.48 4.58 -20.36
N LEU A 286 1.19 4.47 -20.03
CA LEU A 286 0.52 3.19 -19.84
C LEU A 286 0.46 2.39 -21.14
N LEU A 287 -0.03 3.00 -22.21
CA LEU A 287 -0.09 2.36 -23.55
C LEU A 287 1.30 2.03 -24.08
N VAL A 288 2.27 2.94 -23.89
CA VAL A 288 3.66 2.67 -24.24
C VAL A 288 4.17 1.46 -23.47
N THR A 289 4.01 1.41 -22.13
CA THR A 289 4.50 0.30 -21.31
C THR A 289 3.95 -1.06 -21.78
N THR A 290 2.66 -1.11 -22.10
CA THR A 290 1.99 -2.39 -22.49
C THR A 290 2.28 -2.82 -23.93
N ASN A 291 2.90 -1.97 -24.75
CA ASN A 291 3.22 -2.24 -26.15
C ASN A 291 4.71 -2.07 -26.48
N LEU A 292 5.58 -1.98 -25.47
CA LEU A 292 7.01 -1.75 -25.68
C LEU A 292 7.65 -3.00 -26.33
N PRO A 293 8.30 -2.86 -27.51
CA PRO A 293 9.13 -3.92 -28.06
C PRO A 293 10.46 -3.99 -27.34
N VAL A 294 11.38 -4.83 -27.80
CA VAL A 294 12.77 -4.83 -27.32
C VAL A 294 13.37 -3.44 -27.47
N THR A 295 13.69 -2.81 -26.35
CA THR A 295 13.97 -1.36 -26.31
C THR A 295 15.16 -1.10 -25.37
N PRO A 296 16.04 -0.13 -25.72
CA PRO A 296 17.15 0.25 -24.87
C PRO A 296 16.71 0.72 -23.48
N LEU A 297 17.52 0.41 -22.45
CA LEU A 297 17.22 0.71 -21.03
C LEU A 297 16.84 2.17 -20.76
N TRP A 298 17.49 3.13 -21.40
CA TRP A 298 17.22 4.55 -21.15
C TRP A 298 15.80 4.98 -21.54
N ILE A 299 15.24 4.41 -22.63
CA ILE A 299 13.86 4.67 -23.03
C ILE A 299 12.89 4.04 -22.01
N VAL A 300 13.18 2.81 -21.56
CA VAL A 300 12.40 2.13 -20.53
C VAL A 300 12.41 2.93 -19.21
N LEU A 301 13.57 3.47 -18.81
CA LEU A 301 13.69 4.31 -17.62
C LEU A 301 12.83 5.58 -17.72
N ILE A 302 12.88 6.29 -18.84
CA ILE A 302 12.07 7.51 -19.06
C ILE A 302 10.57 7.16 -19.00
N ASN A 303 10.15 6.15 -19.74
CA ASN A 303 8.75 5.76 -19.81
C ASN A 303 8.22 5.28 -18.44
N SER A 304 8.94 4.37 -17.77
CA SER A 304 8.55 3.84 -16.47
C SER A 304 8.53 4.92 -15.39
N THR A 305 9.51 5.82 -15.38
CA THR A 305 9.54 6.97 -14.46
C THR A 305 8.33 7.89 -14.68
N THR A 306 8.03 8.22 -15.93
CA THR A 306 6.85 9.02 -16.29
C THR A 306 5.56 8.31 -15.89
N PHE A 307 5.47 7.00 -16.12
CA PHE A 307 4.34 6.17 -15.69
C PHE A 307 4.12 6.27 -14.17
N PHE A 308 5.17 6.03 -13.36
CA PHE A 308 5.06 6.08 -11.90
C PHE A 308 4.65 7.47 -11.40
N VAL A 309 5.22 8.54 -11.96
CA VAL A 309 4.88 9.92 -11.59
C VAL A 309 3.42 10.25 -11.88
N LEU A 310 2.92 9.90 -13.05
CA LEU A 310 1.56 10.27 -13.47
C LEU A 310 0.51 9.39 -12.80
N VAL A 311 0.73 8.08 -12.72
CA VAL A 311 -0.21 7.13 -12.11
C VAL A 311 -0.31 7.31 -10.59
N SER A 312 0.82 7.53 -9.91
CA SER A 312 0.80 7.87 -8.48
C SER A 312 0.30 9.29 -8.24
N GLY A 313 0.68 10.23 -9.11
CA GLY A 313 0.33 11.64 -9.00
C GLY A 313 -1.17 11.91 -9.04
N ARG A 314 -1.94 11.17 -9.85
CA ARG A 314 -3.42 11.31 -9.91
C ARG A 314 -4.11 10.92 -8.60
N MET A 315 -3.47 10.11 -7.75
CA MET A 315 -4.01 9.74 -6.45
C MET A 315 -4.14 10.93 -5.50
N ILE A 316 -3.25 11.91 -5.59
CA ILE A 316 -3.23 13.08 -4.68
C ILE A 316 -4.52 13.90 -4.80
N PRO A 317 -4.90 14.42 -5.98
CA PRO A 317 -6.17 15.13 -6.12
C PRO A 317 -7.38 14.21 -5.92
N ALA A 318 -7.32 12.93 -6.29
CA ALA A 318 -8.41 11.97 -6.08
C ALA A 318 -8.74 11.78 -4.61
N MET A 319 -7.74 11.50 -3.76
CA MET A 319 -7.93 11.36 -2.32
C MET A 319 -8.45 12.65 -1.68
N ALA A 320 -7.96 13.80 -2.13
CA ALA A 320 -8.45 15.10 -1.66
C ALA A 320 -9.92 15.35 -2.03
N LEU A 321 -10.36 14.92 -3.22
CA LEU A 321 -11.77 15.01 -3.64
C LEU A 321 -12.64 14.08 -2.79
N VAL A 322 -12.25 12.82 -2.64
CA VAL A 322 -13.01 11.82 -1.89
C VAL A 322 -13.14 12.19 -0.42
N SER A 323 -12.09 12.74 0.19
CA SER A 323 -12.13 13.18 1.60
C SER A 323 -13.10 14.35 1.86
N GLN A 324 -13.52 15.09 0.83
CA GLN A 324 -14.47 16.20 0.94
C GLN A 324 -15.93 15.77 0.79
N VAL A 325 -16.20 14.55 0.35
CA VAL A 325 -17.58 14.05 0.13
C VAL A 325 -18.33 13.82 1.44
N VAL A 326 -17.62 13.73 2.56
CA VAL A 326 -18.15 13.30 3.83
C VAL A 326 -17.88 14.30 4.96
N ASP A 327 -18.82 14.39 5.90
CA ASP A 327 -18.67 15.23 7.09
C ASP A 327 -17.54 14.77 8.00
N ASN A 328 -16.94 15.72 8.72
CA ASN A 328 -15.80 15.47 9.62
C ASN A 328 -16.07 14.37 10.66
N LYS A 329 -17.33 14.26 11.13
CA LYS A 329 -17.74 13.31 12.18
C LYS A 329 -17.59 11.84 11.77
N ILE A 330 -17.83 11.51 10.50
CA ILE A 330 -17.79 10.13 9.99
C ILE A 330 -16.65 9.89 9.00
N ARG A 331 -15.77 10.91 8.80
CA ARG A 331 -14.67 10.85 7.82
C ARG A 331 -13.71 9.69 8.07
N GLY A 332 -13.39 9.38 9.34
CA GLY A 332 -12.51 8.27 9.69
C GLY A 332 -13.04 6.92 9.20
N THR A 333 -14.29 6.61 9.55
CA THR A 333 -14.97 5.38 9.11
C THR A 333 -15.10 5.31 7.59
N PHE A 334 -15.47 6.42 6.95
CA PHE A 334 -15.58 6.49 5.50
C PHE A 334 -14.24 6.25 4.80
N MET A 335 -13.15 6.88 5.25
CA MET A 335 -11.81 6.68 4.67
C MET A 335 -11.27 5.26 4.90
N SER A 336 -11.61 4.62 6.01
CA SER A 336 -11.31 3.20 6.23
C SER A 336 -12.03 2.30 5.22
N LEU A 337 -13.31 2.56 4.95
CA LEU A 337 -14.08 1.85 3.92
C LEU A 337 -13.53 2.12 2.52
N VAL A 338 -13.11 3.36 2.22
CA VAL A 338 -12.41 3.68 0.96
C VAL A 338 -11.16 2.82 0.82
N GLY A 339 -10.36 2.67 1.88
CA GLY A 339 -9.19 1.79 1.88
C GLY A 339 -9.53 0.33 1.58
N SER A 340 -10.60 -0.19 2.19
CA SER A 340 -11.06 -1.56 1.92
C SER A 340 -11.53 -1.74 0.47
N VAL A 341 -12.25 -0.76 -0.08
CA VAL A 341 -12.66 -0.77 -1.50
C VAL A 341 -11.45 -0.71 -2.43
N GLN A 342 -10.44 0.08 -2.10
CA GLN A 342 -9.19 0.13 -2.87
C GLN A 342 -8.48 -1.22 -2.87
N MET A 343 -8.39 -1.89 -1.73
CA MET A 343 -7.77 -3.22 -1.63
C MET A 343 -8.56 -4.27 -2.41
N LEU A 344 -9.90 -4.28 -2.32
CA LEU A 344 -10.75 -5.16 -3.12
C LEU A 344 -10.55 -4.94 -4.62
N ALA A 345 -10.61 -3.69 -5.06
CA ALA A 345 -10.44 -3.33 -6.47
C ALA A 345 -9.05 -3.70 -7.00
N SER A 346 -8.00 -3.51 -6.19
CA SER A 346 -6.63 -3.92 -6.52
C SER A 346 -6.51 -5.44 -6.67
N GLY A 347 -7.17 -6.20 -5.77
CA GLY A 347 -7.18 -7.66 -5.83
C GLY A 347 -7.90 -8.17 -7.09
N ILE A 348 -9.09 -7.64 -7.39
CA ILE A 348 -9.82 -7.98 -8.62
C ILE A 348 -8.97 -7.68 -9.85
N ALA A 349 -8.36 -6.49 -9.91
CA ALA A 349 -7.52 -6.10 -11.03
C ALA A 349 -6.32 -7.02 -11.22
N SER A 350 -5.67 -7.44 -10.14
CA SER A 350 -4.52 -8.35 -10.21
C SER A 350 -4.87 -9.78 -10.64
N VAL A 351 -6.12 -10.21 -10.50
CA VAL A 351 -6.57 -11.54 -10.95
C VAL A 351 -6.98 -11.51 -12.41
N VAL A 352 -7.62 -10.41 -12.85
CA VAL A 352 -8.21 -10.31 -14.19
C VAL A 352 -7.16 -9.93 -15.25
N ALA A 353 -6.11 -9.22 -14.86
CA ALA A 353 -5.01 -8.81 -15.75
C ALA A 353 -4.06 -9.96 -16.06
#